data_30166a32321b33f0acd0de50e03dfec2
#
_entry.id   30166a32321b33f0acd0de50e03dfec2
#
_cell.length_a   1.000
_cell.length_b   1.000
_cell.length_c   1.000
_cell.angle_alpha   90.00
_cell.angle_beta   90.00
_cell.angle_gamma   90.00
#
_symmetry.space_group_name_H-M   'P 1'
#
loop_
_entity.id
_entity.type
_entity.pdbx_description
1 polymer ?
#
loop_
_entity_poly.entity_id
_entity_poly.type
_entity_poly.pdbx_seq_one_letter_code
_entity_poly.pdbx_strand_id
1 'polypeptide(L)'
;MYSRRDFAKIAAGTIPLARSLWGVNSTIHGVRMAVQSASFTFSGIGIEGIIKTMVDLGLAEIDVMSEHVENFLGAPVPLPGAGRPGPWARRGGAPGGPGAAVPPGGAPAGAPGGGPGGRGGFGRGGDPAVREALRKWRMDADLDKFRAVGKRFTDAGLRFFSYNLSFNDSFTDEEIDKGFLMTKALGTRIITASSPASIFPRIAPFAEKHDVIVAMHNHTNGPAEFDQAMAASKKIWVNLDVGHFFATGYDPIAYLKEHHTRITNIHVKDRKKDRGAEMPFGEGDTPLKEVLQLVKKEKYDFPVCIEYVGPDGPAVELKQCFDYCKAALA
;
A
#
# COMPACT_ATOMS: atom_id res chain seq x y z
N MET A 1 24.48 15.94 -18.31
CA MET A 1 24.09 17.18 -17.61
C MET A 1 23.01 17.87 -18.43
N TYR A 2 21.77 17.87 -17.97
CA TYR A 2 20.68 18.59 -18.62
C TYR A 2 20.73 20.06 -18.20
N SER A 3 20.60 20.97 -19.14
CA SER A 3 20.69 22.43 -18.91
C SER A 3 19.33 22.97 -18.41
N ARG A 4 19.35 24.12 -17.70
CA ARG A 4 18.13 24.84 -17.28
C ARG A 4 17.18 25.19 -18.42
N ARG A 5 17.66 25.21 -19.67
CA ARG A 5 16.84 25.45 -20.88
C ARG A 5 16.06 24.22 -21.34
N ASP A 6 16.53 23.01 -20.99
CA ASP A 6 15.82 21.78 -21.33
C ASP A 6 14.61 21.57 -20.40
N PHE A 7 14.69 22.07 -19.16
CA PHE A 7 13.57 22.06 -18.20
C PHE A 7 12.40 22.97 -18.64
N ALA A 8 12.69 24.10 -19.30
CA ALA A 8 11.68 25.04 -19.80
C ALA A 8 10.91 24.50 -21.02
N LYS A 9 11.50 23.58 -21.80
CA LYS A 9 10.84 22.95 -22.96
C LYS A 9 9.90 21.82 -22.59
N ILE A 10 10.11 21.20 -21.42
CA ILE A 10 9.20 20.16 -20.89
C ILE A 10 7.94 20.79 -20.27
N ALA A 11 8.02 22.05 -19.82
CA ALA A 11 6.90 22.77 -19.24
C ALA A 11 5.92 23.39 -20.29
N ALA A 12 6.27 23.39 -21.58
CA ALA A 12 5.46 24.03 -22.65
C ALA A 12 4.67 23.02 -23.51
N GLY A 13 4.74 21.73 -23.21
CA GLY A 13 3.87 20.74 -23.82
C GLY A 13 2.52 20.74 -23.13
N THR A 14 1.63 21.68 -23.46
CA THR A 14 0.20 21.57 -23.16
C THR A 14 -0.35 20.39 -23.93
N ILE A 15 -0.33 19.21 -23.33
CA ILE A 15 -1.26 18.14 -23.71
C ILE A 15 -2.65 18.72 -23.43
N PRO A 16 -3.56 18.84 -24.41
CA PRO A 16 -4.93 19.15 -24.10
C PRO A 16 -5.47 17.98 -23.30
N LEU A 17 -5.48 18.10 -21.96
CA LEU A 17 -6.35 17.32 -21.11
C LEU A 17 -7.76 17.68 -21.54
N ALA A 18 -8.30 16.92 -22.50
CA ALA A 18 -9.73 16.75 -22.59
C ALA A 18 -10.13 16.15 -21.23
N ARG A 19 -10.45 17.03 -20.28
CA ARG A 19 -11.12 16.65 -19.02
C ARG A 19 -12.38 15.96 -19.46
N SER A 20 -12.36 14.62 -19.48
CA SER A 20 -13.60 13.88 -19.42
C SER A 20 -14.27 14.35 -18.14
N LEU A 21 -15.52 14.76 -18.19
CA LEU A 21 -16.37 15.09 -17.03
C LEU A 21 -16.55 13.90 -16.09
N TRP A 22 -15.96 12.77 -16.42
CA TRP A 22 -15.90 11.51 -15.71
C TRP A 22 -14.46 11.30 -15.28
N GLY A 23 -14.20 11.19 -13.98
CA GLY A 23 -12.88 10.88 -13.42
C GLY A 23 -12.27 9.61 -14.04
N VAL A 24 -10.99 9.35 -13.77
CA VAL A 24 -10.34 8.10 -14.16
C VAL A 24 -11.18 6.92 -13.67
N ASN A 25 -11.41 5.92 -14.52
CA ASN A 25 -12.18 4.73 -14.18
C ASN A 25 -11.32 3.47 -14.38
N SER A 26 -11.01 2.77 -13.29
CA SER A 26 -10.28 1.51 -13.30
C SER A 26 -11.17 0.29 -12.94
N THR A 27 -12.47 0.39 -13.13
CA THR A 27 -13.39 -0.73 -12.91
C THR A 27 -13.38 -1.69 -14.11
N ILE A 28 -13.07 -2.97 -13.85
CA ILE A 28 -13.01 -4.03 -14.86
C ILE A 28 -14.07 -5.07 -14.53
N HIS A 29 -15.07 -5.22 -15.37
CA HIS A 29 -16.19 -6.17 -15.16
C HIS A 29 -16.83 -6.08 -13.77
N GLY A 30 -16.93 -4.87 -13.21
CA GLY A 30 -17.49 -4.62 -11.88
C GLY A 30 -16.47 -4.68 -10.74
N VAL A 31 -15.22 -5.10 -10.99
CA VAL A 31 -14.15 -5.10 -10.00
C VAL A 31 -13.40 -3.77 -10.02
N ARG A 32 -13.36 -3.08 -8.88
CA ARG A 32 -12.66 -1.81 -8.72
C ARG A 32 -11.17 -2.05 -8.52
N MET A 33 -10.34 -1.63 -9.47
CA MET A 33 -8.89 -1.75 -9.37
C MET A 33 -8.29 -0.49 -8.74
N ALA A 34 -7.36 -0.70 -7.82
CA ALA A 34 -6.66 0.33 -7.07
C ALA A 34 -5.16 0.03 -6.98
N VAL A 35 -4.39 0.93 -6.37
CA VAL A 35 -2.96 0.74 -6.11
C VAL A 35 -2.68 0.95 -4.63
N GLN A 36 -1.80 0.13 -4.06
CA GLN A 36 -1.14 0.46 -2.80
C GLN A 36 0.15 1.22 -3.11
N SER A 37 0.32 2.40 -2.51
CA SER A 37 1.48 3.26 -2.79
C SER A 37 2.84 2.68 -2.33
N ALA A 38 2.85 1.57 -1.59
CA ALA A 38 4.05 0.77 -1.35
C ALA A 38 4.71 0.30 -2.65
N SER A 39 3.96 0.20 -3.75
CA SER A 39 4.49 -0.10 -5.09
C SER A 39 5.50 0.94 -5.59
N PHE A 40 5.52 2.14 -5.01
CA PHE A 40 6.50 3.19 -5.29
C PHE A 40 7.71 3.19 -4.37
N THR A 41 7.81 2.21 -3.45
CA THR A 41 8.98 2.05 -2.56
C THR A 41 10.26 1.86 -3.39
N PHE A 42 11.37 2.43 -2.96
CA PHE A 42 12.69 2.45 -3.61
C PHE A 42 12.79 3.28 -4.90
N SER A 43 11.70 3.83 -5.41
CA SER A 43 11.71 4.61 -6.66
C SER A 43 12.12 6.08 -6.46
N GLY A 44 12.02 6.60 -5.24
CA GLY A 44 12.18 8.03 -4.96
C GLY A 44 11.02 8.91 -5.48
N ILE A 45 9.92 8.29 -5.91
CA ILE A 45 8.75 8.99 -6.44
C ILE A 45 7.85 9.43 -5.29
N GLY A 46 7.55 10.74 -5.21
CA GLY A 46 6.61 11.34 -4.26
C GLY A 46 5.21 11.51 -4.87
N ILE A 47 4.34 12.22 -4.14
CA ILE A 47 2.90 12.38 -4.43
C ILE A 47 2.62 12.79 -5.88
N GLU A 48 3.34 13.78 -6.44
CA GLU A 48 3.09 14.25 -7.82
C GLU A 48 3.39 13.16 -8.86
N GLY A 49 4.48 12.41 -8.67
CA GLY A 49 4.82 11.31 -9.55
C GLY A 49 3.88 10.11 -9.41
N ILE A 50 3.37 9.84 -8.20
CA ILE A 50 2.33 8.84 -7.95
C ILE A 50 1.07 9.20 -8.73
N ILE A 51 0.56 10.44 -8.56
CA ILE A 51 -0.63 10.93 -9.27
C ILE A 51 -0.44 10.79 -10.78
N LYS A 52 0.71 11.28 -11.32
CA LYS A 52 1.01 11.17 -12.74
C LYS A 52 0.98 9.72 -13.23
N THR A 53 1.66 8.83 -12.54
CA THR A 53 1.73 7.40 -12.92
C THR A 53 0.35 6.76 -12.94
N MET A 54 -0.48 7.04 -11.94
CA MET A 54 -1.83 6.50 -11.88
C MET A 54 -2.72 7.00 -13.01
N VAL A 55 -2.67 8.30 -13.32
CA VAL A 55 -3.41 8.89 -14.44
C VAL A 55 -2.97 8.27 -15.77
N ASP A 56 -1.64 8.16 -15.99
CA ASP A 56 -1.08 7.58 -17.23
C ASP A 56 -1.49 6.11 -17.41
N LEU A 57 -1.62 5.34 -16.32
CA LEU A 57 -2.03 3.94 -16.35
C LEU A 57 -3.57 3.74 -16.34
N GLY A 58 -4.34 4.80 -16.12
CA GLY A 58 -5.79 4.71 -15.98
C GLY A 58 -6.26 4.01 -14.69
N LEU A 59 -5.47 4.09 -13.61
CA LEU A 59 -5.79 3.54 -12.29
C LEU A 59 -6.43 4.63 -11.42
N ALA A 60 -7.64 4.40 -10.91
CA ALA A 60 -8.49 5.44 -10.34
C ALA A 60 -8.40 5.61 -8.82
N GLU A 61 -8.06 4.56 -8.09
CA GLU A 61 -8.13 4.54 -6.63
C GLU A 61 -6.78 4.17 -6.01
N ILE A 62 -6.48 4.74 -4.83
CA ILE A 62 -5.20 4.50 -4.17
C ILE A 62 -5.33 4.41 -2.65
N ASP A 63 -4.62 3.44 -2.06
CA ASP A 63 -4.27 3.35 -0.65
C ASP A 63 -2.89 3.98 -0.45
N VAL A 64 -2.80 5.11 0.28
CA VAL A 64 -1.58 5.93 0.33
C VAL A 64 -0.88 5.78 1.68
N MET A 65 0.38 5.37 1.64
CA MET A 65 1.24 5.32 2.83
C MET A 65 1.45 6.71 3.43
N SER A 66 1.43 6.79 4.75
CA SER A 66 1.65 8.03 5.51
C SER A 66 2.96 8.71 5.15
N GLU A 67 4.00 7.93 4.90
CA GLU A 67 5.32 8.47 4.56
C GLU A 67 5.33 9.28 3.25
N HIS A 68 4.51 8.92 2.26
CA HIS A 68 4.40 9.71 1.02
C HIS A 68 3.74 11.07 1.29
N VAL A 69 2.65 11.08 2.07
CA VAL A 69 1.92 12.32 2.41
C VAL A 69 2.77 13.19 3.32
N GLU A 70 3.30 12.62 4.39
CA GLU A 70 4.06 13.33 5.42
C GLU A 70 5.38 13.90 4.86
N ASN A 71 6.12 13.12 4.04
CA ASN A 71 7.30 13.61 3.33
C ASN A 71 6.96 14.78 2.41
N PHE A 72 5.89 14.67 1.63
CA PHE A 72 5.44 15.75 0.73
C PHE A 72 5.11 17.04 1.49
N LEU A 73 4.62 16.93 2.73
CA LEU A 73 4.30 18.05 3.60
C LEU A 73 5.47 18.52 4.47
N GLY A 74 6.66 17.96 4.28
CA GLY A 74 7.90 18.37 4.96
C GLY A 74 8.14 17.74 6.31
N ALA A 75 7.52 16.58 6.60
CA ALA A 75 7.85 15.79 7.77
C ALA A 75 9.32 15.31 7.74
N PRO A 76 9.96 15.09 8.90
CA PRO A 76 11.31 14.57 8.98
C PRO A 76 11.36 13.05 8.70
N VAL A 77 10.74 12.64 7.59
CA VAL A 77 10.72 11.25 7.13
C VAL A 77 11.13 11.18 5.66
N PRO A 78 11.97 10.23 5.25
CA PRO A 78 12.29 10.03 3.85
C PRO A 78 11.11 9.36 3.13
N LEU A 79 11.12 9.44 1.80
CA LEU A 79 10.25 8.60 0.99
C LEU A 79 10.54 7.10 1.25
N PRO A 80 9.54 6.22 1.14
CA PRO A 80 9.71 4.79 1.39
C PRO A 80 10.85 4.20 0.56
N GLY A 81 11.82 3.57 1.25
CA GLY A 81 12.98 2.95 0.62
C GLY A 81 14.01 3.90 0.02
N ALA A 82 13.88 5.23 0.18
CA ALA A 82 14.84 6.19 -0.36
C ALA A 82 16.29 5.90 0.11
N GLY A 83 17.23 5.92 -0.84
CA GLY A 83 18.63 5.65 -0.57
C GLY A 83 18.97 4.18 -0.25
N ARG A 84 18.00 3.27 -0.33
CA ARG A 84 18.23 1.83 -0.14
C ARG A 84 18.13 1.09 -1.47
N PRO A 85 18.99 0.07 -1.69
CA PRO A 85 18.81 -0.83 -2.82
C PRO A 85 17.52 -1.65 -2.65
N GLY A 86 16.77 -1.84 -3.73
CA GLY A 86 15.60 -2.71 -3.73
C GLY A 86 15.98 -4.17 -3.43
N PRO A 87 15.00 -5.02 -3.06
CA PRO A 87 15.26 -6.42 -2.68
C PRO A 87 15.89 -7.24 -3.80
N TRP A 88 15.72 -6.85 -5.06
CA TRP A 88 16.34 -7.47 -6.24
C TRP A 88 17.84 -7.24 -6.33
N ALA A 89 18.38 -6.14 -5.81
CA ALA A 89 19.82 -5.85 -5.87
C ALA A 89 20.68 -6.86 -5.09
N ARG A 90 20.09 -7.57 -4.13
CA ARG A 90 20.76 -8.62 -3.34
C ARG A 90 20.83 -9.96 -4.06
N ARG A 91 20.11 -10.14 -5.18
CA ARG A 91 20.05 -11.39 -5.94
C ARG A 91 21.07 -11.51 -7.09
N GLY A 92 22.00 -10.54 -7.22
CA GLY A 92 23.06 -10.59 -8.21
C GLY A 92 22.61 -10.55 -9.68
N GLY A 93 21.40 -10.10 -9.95
CA GLY A 93 20.85 -10.01 -11.31
C GLY A 93 20.98 -8.60 -11.87
N ALA A 94 21.71 -8.47 -12.98
CA ALA A 94 21.62 -7.29 -13.85
C ALA A 94 20.19 -7.20 -14.45
N PRO A 95 19.67 -5.98 -14.75
CA PRO A 95 18.39 -5.83 -15.41
C PRO A 95 18.41 -6.55 -16.78
N GLY A 96 17.44 -7.42 -17.02
CA GLY A 96 17.12 -7.91 -18.36
C GLY A 96 17.93 -9.09 -18.88
N GLY A 97 17.93 -10.25 -18.20
CA GLY A 97 18.39 -11.50 -18.79
C GLY A 97 17.43 -12.65 -18.49
N PRO A 98 17.02 -13.48 -19.49
CA PRO A 98 16.15 -14.63 -19.24
C PRO A 98 16.93 -15.72 -18.50
N GLY A 99 16.41 -16.13 -17.33
CA GLY A 99 16.62 -17.44 -16.73
C GLY A 99 18.04 -17.87 -16.44
N ALA A 100 18.61 -17.49 -15.30
CA ALA A 100 19.70 -18.28 -14.71
C ALA A 100 19.10 -19.28 -13.71
N ALA A 101 19.18 -20.56 -14.07
CA ALA A 101 18.79 -21.67 -13.22
C ALA A 101 19.57 -21.67 -11.91
N VAL A 102 18.86 -21.78 -10.78
CA VAL A 102 19.44 -21.97 -9.46
C VAL A 102 19.99 -23.39 -9.36
N PRO A 103 21.28 -23.60 -9.03
CA PRO A 103 21.80 -24.93 -8.79
C PRO A 103 21.23 -25.51 -7.49
N PRO A 104 20.92 -26.80 -7.43
CA PRO A 104 20.47 -27.46 -6.23
C PRO A 104 21.67 -27.75 -5.32
N GLY A 105 21.67 -27.22 -4.12
CA GLY A 105 22.62 -27.63 -3.11
C GLY A 105 22.92 -26.61 -2.02
N GLY A 106 22.47 -26.89 -0.80
CA GLY A 106 23.20 -26.55 0.42
C GLY A 106 22.86 -25.22 1.09
N ALA A 107 21.82 -25.22 1.91
CA ALA A 107 21.73 -24.25 3.00
C ALA A 107 22.58 -24.70 4.19
N PRO A 108 23.48 -23.85 4.77
CA PRO A 108 24.04 -24.13 6.08
C PRO A 108 22.99 -23.78 7.15
N ALA A 109 22.72 -24.74 8.02
CA ALA A 109 21.95 -24.57 9.23
C ALA A 109 22.73 -23.66 10.21
N GLY A 110 22.04 -22.67 10.78
CA GLY A 110 22.48 -22.01 12.00
C GLY A 110 22.79 -20.51 11.87
N ALA A 111 21.76 -19.67 11.72
CA ALA A 111 21.79 -18.31 12.23
C ALA A 111 20.46 -18.03 12.95
N PRO A 112 20.47 -17.40 14.15
CA PRO A 112 19.24 -17.15 14.89
C PRO A 112 18.35 -16.15 14.11
N GLY A 113 17.07 -16.47 14.05
CA GLY A 113 16.03 -15.89 13.21
C GLY A 113 15.96 -14.37 13.17
N GLY A 114 16.55 -13.80 12.14
CA GLY A 114 16.12 -12.56 11.56
C GLY A 114 15.06 -12.90 10.52
N GLY A 115 13.77 -12.87 10.86
CA GLY A 115 12.69 -12.96 9.89
C GLY A 115 12.88 -11.87 8.84
N PRO A 116 12.43 -12.08 7.57
CA PRO A 116 12.45 -11.05 6.55
C PRO A 116 11.65 -9.86 7.10
N GLY A 117 12.41 -8.80 7.44
CA GLY A 117 11.89 -7.64 8.13
C GLY A 117 10.69 -7.12 7.40
N GLY A 118 9.56 -7.10 8.09
CA GLY A 118 8.42 -6.37 7.65
C GLY A 118 8.90 -5.00 7.19
N ARG A 119 8.44 -4.54 6.04
CA ARG A 119 8.66 -3.19 5.55
C ARG A 119 8.07 -2.26 6.61
N GLY A 120 8.91 -1.98 7.64
CA GLY A 120 8.50 -1.19 8.78
C GLY A 120 8.38 0.25 8.33
N GLY A 121 7.19 0.79 8.35
CA GLY A 121 7.04 2.19 8.61
C GLY A 121 7.90 2.56 9.84
N PHE A 122 8.26 3.82 9.97
CA PHE A 122 9.12 4.40 11.03
C PHE A 122 8.62 4.12 12.47
N GLY A 123 8.43 2.89 12.86
CA GLY A 123 7.86 2.53 14.14
C GLY A 123 8.49 1.34 14.86
N ARG A 124 9.40 0.61 14.21
CA ARG A 124 10.10 -0.50 14.85
C ARG A 124 11.60 -0.25 14.88
N GLY A 125 12.12 0.34 15.98
CA GLY A 125 13.54 0.42 16.28
C GLY A 125 14.30 1.54 15.55
N GLY A 126 13.62 2.61 15.13
CA GLY A 126 14.25 3.81 14.61
C GLY A 126 14.88 4.67 15.73
N ASP A 127 15.74 5.60 15.35
CA ASP A 127 16.32 6.59 16.25
C ASP A 127 15.20 7.31 17.05
N PRO A 128 15.23 7.26 18.40
CA PRO A 128 14.24 7.94 19.23
C PRO A 128 14.10 9.44 18.94
N ALA A 129 15.19 10.10 18.54
CA ALA A 129 15.17 11.52 18.19
C ALA A 129 14.38 11.77 16.90
N VAL A 130 14.50 10.89 15.89
CA VAL A 130 13.73 10.96 14.65
C VAL A 130 12.24 10.70 14.94
N ARG A 131 11.95 9.73 15.80
CA ARG A 131 10.57 9.43 16.19
C ARG A 131 9.92 10.61 16.94
N GLU A 132 10.66 11.24 17.84
CA GLU A 132 10.19 12.42 18.57
C GLU A 132 9.99 13.62 17.63
N ALA A 133 10.91 13.87 16.72
CA ALA A 133 10.78 14.92 15.71
C ALA A 133 9.54 14.71 14.84
N LEU A 134 9.25 13.46 14.43
CA LEU A 134 8.06 13.12 13.67
C LEU A 134 6.78 13.34 14.49
N ARG A 135 6.77 12.93 15.77
CA ARG A 135 5.63 13.15 16.65
C ARG A 135 5.34 14.65 16.78
N LYS A 136 6.36 15.45 17.08
CA LYS A 136 6.20 16.90 17.15
C LYS A 136 5.65 17.50 15.86
N TRP A 137 6.22 17.10 14.72
CA TRP A 137 5.73 17.54 13.42
C TRP A 137 4.26 17.19 13.21
N ARG A 138 3.84 15.95 13.55
CA ARG A 138 2.43 15.53 13.45
C ARG A 138 1.51 16.36 14.33
N MET A 139 1.92 16.64 15.56
CA MET A 139 1.13 17.47 16.49
C MET A 139 0.94 18.89 15.96
N ASP A 140 1.98 19.48 15.38
CA ASP A 140 1.97 20.84 14.82
C ASP A 140 1.39 20.89 13.39
N ALA A 141 1.12 19.75 12.76
CA ALA A 141 0.72 19.68 11.37
C ALA A 141 -0.61 20.40 11.09
N ASP A 142 -0.57 21.25 10.06
CA ASP A 142 -1.72 21.97 9.55
C ASP A 142 -2.62 21.06 8.72
N LEU A 143 -3.85 20.86 9.15
CA LEU A 143 -4.83 20.00 8.48
C LEU A 143 -5.27 20.54 7.12
N ASP A 144 -5.16 21.85 6.86
CA ASP A 144 -5.48 22.41 5.54
C ASP A 144 -4.48 21.96 4.48
N LYS A 145 -3.22 21.72 4.86
CA LYS A 145 -2.22 21.12 3.97
C LYS A 145 -2.59 19.68 3.60
N PHE A 146 -3.12 18.90 4.55
CA PHE A 146 -3.64 17.56 4.29
C PHE A 146 -4.85 17.60 3.35
N ARG A 147 -5.79 18.55 3.55
CA ARG A 147 -6.92 18.78 2.62
C ARG A 147 -6.42 19.09 1.19
N ALA A 148 -5.39 19.93 1.09
CA ALA A 148 -4.77 20.25 -0.19
C ALA A 148 -4.16 19.02 -0.88
N VAL A 149 -3.55 18.08 -0.13
CA VAL A 149 -3.06 16.81 -0.69
C VAL A 149 -4.22 15.96 -1.20
N GLY A 150 -5.26 15.73 -0.41
CA GLY A 150 -6.44 14.97 -0.84
C GLY A 150 -7.08 15.59 -2.10
N LYS A 151 -7.15 16.94 -2.14
CA LYS A 151 -7.66 17.67 -3.30
C LYS A 151 -6.84 17.46 -4.57
N ARG A 152 -5.51 17.30 -4.49
CA ARG A 152 -4.66 17.01 -5.67
C ARG A 152 -5.06 15.70 -6.36
N PHE A 153 -5.38 14.67 -5.58
CA PHE A 153 -5.89 13.41 -6.14
C PHE A 153 -7.24 13.60 -6.82
N THR A 154 -8.19 14.27 -6.16
CA THR A 154 -9.52 14.49 -6.72
C THR A 154 -9.49 15.41 -7.94
N ASP A 155 -8.63 16.43 -7.97
CA ASP A 155 -8.44 17.31 -9.15
C ASP A 155 -7.85 16.56 -10.35
N ALA A 156 -7.06 15.52 -10.09
CA ALA A 156 -6.54 14.60 -11.11
C ALA A 156 -7.55 13.51 -11.53
N GLY A 157 -8.75 13.50 -10.96
CA GLY A 157 -9.78 12.49 -11.22
C GLY A 157 -9.54 11.16 -10.49
N LEU A 158 -8.70 11.15 -9.45
CA LEU A 158 -8.36 9.99 -8.64
C LEU A 158 -9.11 10.02 -7.30
N ARG A 159 -9.35 8.85 -6.74
CA ARG A 159 -9.92 8.68 -5.40
C ARG A 159 -8.83 8.31 -4.40
N PHE A 160 -8.59 9.18 -3.43
CA PHE A 160 -7.82 8.85 -2.22
C PHE A 160 -8.66 7.91 -1.36
N PHE A 161 -8.47 6.60 -1.53
CA PHE A 161 -9.35 5.60 -0.91
C PHE A 161 -9.08 5.44 0.57
N SER A 162 -7.83 5.26 0.97
CA SER A 162 -7.42 5.03 2.35
C SER A 162 -6.07 5.67 2.66
N TYR A 163 -5.87 5.99 3.93
CA TYR A 163 -4.60 6.47 4.47
C TYR A 163 -3.92 5.34 5.23
N ASN A 164 -2.77 4.87 4.75
CA ASN A 164 -2.03 3.81 5.41
C ASN A 164 -1.17 4.40 6.54
N LEU A 165 -1.70 4.35 7.76
CA LEU A 165 -1.06 4.86 8.98
C LEU A 165 -0.99 3.75 10.02
N SER A 166 0.21 3.20 10.22
CA SER A 166 0.43 2.10 11.16
C SER A 166 0.74 2.61 12.56
N PHE A 167 -0.16 2.36 13.49
CA PHE A 167 -0.01 2.69 14.90
C PHE A 167 0.82 1.63 15.63
N ASN A 168 1.52 2.06 16.69
CA ASN A 168 2.26 1.19 17.59
C ASN A 168 2.36 1.84 18.99
N ASP A 169 2.98 1.15 19.94
CA ASP A 169 3.07 1.60 21.34
C ASP A 169 3.83 2.91 21.53
N SER A 170 4.60 3.38 20.54
CA SER A 170 5.31 4.66 20.62
C SER A 170 4.42 5.88 20.36
N PHE A 171 3.18 5.69 19.85
CA PHE A 171 2.23 6.78 19.67
C PHE A 171 1.65 7.21 21.00
N THR A 172 1.48 8.51 21.23
CA THR A 172 0.63 9.02 22.31
C THR A 172 -0.85 9.01 21.87
N ASP A 173 -1.77 9.12 22.81
CA ASP A 173 -3.21 9.16 22.48
C ASP A 173 -3.56 10.40 21.65
N GLU A 174 -2.91 11.53 21.92
CA GLU A 174 -3.06 12.76 21.14
C GLU A 174 -2.54 12.59 19.71
N GLU A 175 -1.42 11.87 19.52
CA GLU A 175 -0.90 11.56 18.19
C GLU A 175 -1.81 10.61 17.43
N ILE A 176 -2.41 9.63 18.11
CA ILE A 176 -3.44 8.76 17.53
C ILE A 176 -4.63 9.61 17.08
N ASP A 177 -5.18 10.46 17.97
CA ASP A 177 -6.31 11.36 17.65
C ASP A 177 -6.00 12.26 16.44
N LYS A 178 -4.80 12.84 16.41
CA LYS A 178 -4.32 13.66 15.27
C LYS A 178 -4.26 12.85 13.96
N GLY A 179 -3.85 11.59 14.00
CA GLY A 179 -3.84 10.69 12.82
C GLY A 179 -5.25 10.52 12.22
N PHE A 180 -6.27 10.42 13.04
CA PHE A 180 -7.67 10.38 12.57
C PHE A 180 -8.12 11.71 11.96
N LEU A 181 -7.70 12.84 12.52
CA LEU A 181 -7.99 14.16 11.94
C LEU A 181 -7.29 14.35 10.60
N MET A 182 -6.04 13.92 10.46
CA MET A 182 -5.29 13.90 9.19
C MET A 182 -6.01 13.06 8.14
N THR A 183 -6.47 11.86 8.51
CA THR A 183 -7.24 10.95 7.62
C THR A 183 -8.48 11.64 7.07
N LYS A 184 -9.27 12.29 7.94
CA LYS A 184 -10.46 13.04 7.53
C LYS A 184 -10.12 14.23 6.65
N ALA A 185 -9.02 14.92 6.94
CA ALA A 185 -8.55 16.06 6.15
C ALA A 185 -8.13 15.63 4.74
N LEU A 186 -7.55 14.44 4.55
CA LEU A 186 -7.24 13.85 3.25
C LEU A 186 -8.50 13.48 2.44
N GLY A 187 -9.69 13.54 3.03
CA GLY A 187 -10.95 13.26 2.35
C GLY A 187 -11.38 11.79 2.40
N THR A 188 -10.75 10.96 3.24
CA THR A 188 -11.14 9.57 3.46
C THR A 188 -11.61 9.32 4.90
N ARG A 189 -12.29 8.19 5.11
CA ARG A 189 -12.70 7.66 6.42
C ARG A 189 -12.18 6.23 6.64
N ILE A 190 -11.08 5.88 5.97
CA ILE A 190 -10.46 4.57 6.08
C ILE A 190 -8.97 4.76 6.39
N ILE A 191 -8.52 4.13 7.47
CA ILE A 191 -7.11 3.92 7.77
C ILE A 191 -6.81 2.45 7.52
N THR A 192 -5.78 2.15 6.72
CA THR A 192 -5.18 0.82 6.66
C THR A 192 -3.94 0.80 7.54
N ALA A 193 -3.71 -0.27 8.31
CA ALA A 193 -2.66 -0.27 9.32
C ALA A 193 -1.96 -1.62 9.47
N SER A 194 -0.65 -1.64 9.23
CA SER A 194 0.24 -2.76 9.54
C SER A 194 0.62 -2.74 11.03
N SER A 195 -0.38 -2.75 11.90
CA SER A 195 -0.24 -2.63 13.34
C SER A 195 -0.40 -3.99 14.04
N PRO A 196 0.25 -4.23 15.19
CA PRO A 196 0.01 -5.44 15.96
C PRO A 196 -1.43 -5.49 16.48
N ALA A 197 -2.04 -6.67 16.52
CA ALA A 197 -3.43 -6.84 16.97
C ALA A 197 -3.68 -6.27 18.38
N SER A 198 -2.67 -6.29 19.24
CA SER A 198 -2.74 -5.80 20.63
C SER A 198 -3.00 -4.29 20.78
N ILE A 199 -2.74 -3.47 19.74
CA ILE A 199 -2.97 -2.01 19.83
C ILE A 199 -4.41 -1.62 19.49
N PHE A 200 -5.17 -2.47 18.81
CA PHE A 200 -6.52 -2.11 18.36
C PHE A 200 -7.50 -1.76 19.47
N PRO A 201 -7.47 -2.39 20.68
CA PRO A 201 -8.27 -1.91 21.81
C PRO A 201 -8.01 -0.46 22.20
N ARG A 202 -6.76 0.03 22.04
CA ARG A 202 -6.40 1.42 22.28
C ARG A 202 -6.84 2.36 21.16
N ILE A 203 -6.86 1.88 19.91
CA ILE A 203 -7.26 2.67 18.73
C ILE A 203 -8.79 2.77 18.63
N ALA A 204 -9.53 1.75 19.05
CA ALA A 204 -10.96 1.61 18.85
C ALA A 204 -11.80 2.82 19.32
N PRO A 205 -11.55 3.44 20.50
CA PRO A 205 -12.29 4.63 20.92
C PRO A 205 -12.13 5.82 19.97
N PHE A 206 -10.94 5.98 19.37
CA PHE A 206 -10.69 7.04 18.39
C PHE A 206 -11.39 6.77 17.07
N ALA A 207 -11.40 5.49 16.62
CA ALA A 207 -12.13 5.06 15.44
C ALA A 207 -13.63 5.38 15.54
N GLU A 208 -14.22 5.13 16.70
CA GLU A 208 -15.63 5.45 17.02
C GLU A 208 -15.85 6.97 17.10
N LYS A 209 -15.00 7.69 17.86
CA LYS A 209 -15.07 9.16 18.01
C LYS A 209 -15.08 9.89 16.68
N HIS A 210 -14.22 9.45 15.75
CA HIS A 210 -14.03 10.12 14.46
C HIS A 210 -14.91 9.57 13.34
N ASP A 211 -15.63 8.48 13.58
CA ASP A 211 -16.39 7.74 12.57
C ASP A 211 -15.48 7.31 11.38
N VAL A 212 -14.35 6.70 11.70
CA VAL A 212 -13.34 6.22 10.75
C VAL A 212 -13.16 4.72 10.93
N ILE A 213 -13.11 3.97 9.84
CA ILE A 213 -12.78 2.54 9.85
C ILE A 213 -11.26 2.41 9.91
N VAL A 214 -10.76 1.53 10.79
CA VAL A 214 -9.35 1.12 10.82
C VAL A 214 -9.25 -0.33 10.39
N ALA A 215 -8.60 -0.57 9.27
CA ALA A 215 -8.46 -1.89 8.68
C ALA A 215 -7.07 -2.46 8.97
N MET A 216 -7.02 -3.56 9.73
CA MET A 216 -5.77 -4.27 9.99
C MET A 216 -5.23 -4.91 8.72
N HIS A 217 -3.99 -4.57 8.37
CA HIS A 217 -3.24 -5.18 7.27
C HIS A 217 -2.32 -6.29 7.78
N ASN A 218 -2.32 -7.44 7.09
CA ASN A 218 -1.50 -8.58 7.47
C ASN A 218 -0.16 -8.62 6.71
N HIS A 219 0.89 -9.02 7.42
CA HIS A 219 2.14 -9.50 6.84
C HIS A 219 2.37 -10.98 7.16
N THR A 220 2.34 -11.32 8.45
CA THR A 220 2.50 -12.68 8.97
C THR A 220 1.34 -13.09 9.86
N ASN A 221 0.36 -12.21 10.01
CA ASN A 221 -0.82 -12.40 10.82
C ASN A 221 -1.84 -13.28 10.10
N GLY A 222 -2.61 -14.02 10.86
CA GLY A 222 -3.67 -14.87 10.38
C GLY A 222 -5.05 -14.51 10.92
N PRO A 223 -6.05 -15.41 10.77
CA PRO A 223 -7.42 -15.17 11.22
C PRO A 223 -7.52 -14.79 12.71
N ALA A 224 -6.77 -15.45 13.58
CA ALA A 224 -6.85 -15.20 15.03
C ALA A 224 -6.47 -13.78 15.43
N GLU A 225 -5.44 -13.18 14.78
CA GLU A 225 -5.06 -11.79 15.03
C GLU A 225 -6.08 -10.81 14.44
N PHE A 226 -6.70 -11.14 13.30
CA PHE A 226 -7.81 -10.36 12.77
C PHE A 226 -9.02 -10.37 13.69
N ASP A 227 -9.40 -11.54 14.21
CA ASP A 227 -10.51 -11.68 15.17
C ASP A 227 -10.23 -10.89 16.44
N GLN A 228 -9.01 -10.98 16.98
CA GLN A 228 -8.58 -10.20 18.14
C GLN A 228 -8.71 -8.68 17.89
N ALA A 229 -8.26 -8.19 16.75
CA ALA A 229 -8.36 -6.77 16.40
C ALA A 229 -9.83 -6.36 16.22
N MET A 230 -10.63 -7.13 15.47
CA MET A 230 -12.02 -6.84 15.19
C MET A 230 -12.94 -6.93 16.43
N ALA A 231 -12.54 -7.67 17.46
CA ALA A 231 -13.27 -7.72 18.72
C ALA A 231 -13.27 -6.38 19.47
N ALA A 232 -12.30 -5.49 19.19
CA ALA A 232 -12.17 -4.20 19.86
C ALA A 232 -13.31 -3.21 19.51
N SER A 233 -13.81 -3.22 18.27
CA SER A 233 -14.89 -2.33 17.82
C SER A 233 -15.47 -2.76 16.48
N LYS A 234 -16.72 -2.35 16.21
CA LYS A 234 -17.34 -2.45 14.88
C LYS A 234 -16.65 -1.57 13.81
N LYS A 235 -15.80 -0.62 14.23
CA LYS A 235 -14.99 0.22 13.35
C LYS A 235 -13.64 -0.40 12.99
N ILE A 236 -13.29 -1.56 13.54
CA ILE A 236 -12.08 -2.29 13.19
C ILE A 236 -12.42 -3.37 12.15
N TRP A 237 -11.79 -3.26 10.99
CA TRP A 237 -12.02 -4.10 9.82
C TRP A 237 -10.70 -4.74 9.37
N VAL A 238 -10.68 -5.36 8.19
CA VAL A 238 -9.51 -6.02 7.60
C VAL A 238 -9.18 -5.39 6.24
N ASN A 239 -7.91 -5.11 6.04
CA ASN A 239 -7.27 -4.93 4.75
C ASN A 239 -6.47 -6.22 4.47
N LEU A 240 -7.02 -7.11 3.66
CA LEU A 240 -6.43 -8.43 3.44
C LEU A 240 -5.38 -8.39 2.33
N ASP A 241 -4.10 -8.58 2.65
CA ASP A 241 -3.09 -8.92 1.65
C ASP A 241 -3.16 -10.44 1.37
N VAL A 242 -3.68 -10.78 0.20
CA VAL A 242 -3.91 -12.18 -0.18
C VAL A 242 -2.61 -12.94 -0.42
N GLY A 243 -1.55 -12.25 -0.85
CA GLY A 243 -0.24 -12.87 -1.07
C GLY A 243 0.49 -13.17 0.22
N HIS A 244 0.48 -12.25 1.18
CA HIS A 244 1.03 -12.49 2.51
C HIS A 244 0.24 -13.57 3.26
N PHE A 245 -1.09 -13.53 3.17
CA PHE A 245 -1.97 -14.50 3.79
C PHE A 245 -1.74 -15.91 3.26
N PHE A 246 -1.69 -16.06 1.94
CA PHE A 246 -1.38 -17.32 1.28
C PHE A 246 0.02 -17.83 1.62
N ALA A 247 1.03 -16.97 1.56
CA ALA A 247 2.41 -17.35 1.86
C ALA A 247 2.61 -17.82 3.31
N THR A 248 1.74 -17.42 4.23
CA THR A 248 1.74 -17.89 5.63
C THR A 248 0.89 -19.13 5.87
N GLY A 249 0.33 -19.73 4.82
CA GLY A 249 -0.36 -21.02 4.85
C GLY A 249 -1.87 -20.93 5.01
N TYR A 250 -2.48 -19.74 4.90
CA TYR A 250 -3.93 -19.57 4.98
C TYR A 250 -4.57 -19.50 3.58
N ASP A 251 -5.84 -19.87 3.50
CA ASP A 251 -6.63 -19.80 2.26
C ASP A 251 -7.35 -18.45 2.16
N PRO A 252 -6.90 -17.55 1.24
CA PRO A 252 -7.53 -16.24 1.07
C PRO A 252 -8.95 -16.33 0.48
N ILE A 253 -9.24 -17.37 -0.31
CA ILE A 253 -10.55 -17.55 -0.93
C ILE A 253 -11.59 -17.93 0.12
N ALA A 254 -11.25 -18.87 1.01
CA ALA A 254 -12.11 -19.24 2.13
C ALA A 254 -12.37 -18.06 3.06
N TYR A 255 -11.29 -17.32 3.40
CA TYR A 255 -11.39 -16.14 4.27
C TYR A 255 -12.25 -15.03 3.67
N LEU A 256 -12.08 -14.73 2.37
CA LEU A 256 -12.90 -13.73 1.68
C LEU A 256 -14.39 -14.10 1.69
N LYS A 257 -14.73 -15.35 1.43
CA LYS A 257 -16.14 -15.80 1.44
C LYS A 257 -16.79 -15.62 2.81
N GLU A 258 -16.05 -15.85 3.87
CA GLU A 258 -16.57 -15.79 5.24
C GLU A 258 -16.63 -14.35 5.77
N HIS A 259 -15.62 -13.51 5.46
CA HIS A 259 -15.42 -12.22 6.13
C HIS A 259 -15.60 -11.00 5.24
N HIS A 260 -16.05 -11.13 3.98
CA HIS A 260 -16.14 -10.04 2.98
C HIS A 260 -16.88 -8.79 3.50
N THR A 261 -17.84 -8.93 4.42
CA THR A 261 -18.64 -7.81 4.96
C THR A 261 -17.85 -6.88 5.89
N ARG A 262 -16.65 -7.29 6.33
CA ARG A 262 -15.74 -6.50 7.16
C ARG A 262 -14.37 -6.33 6.53
N ILE A 263 -14.29 -6.38 5.20
CA ILE A 263 -13.10 -6.08 4.43
C ILE A 263 -13.25 -4.71 3.78
N THR A 264 -12.27 -3.81 3.97
CA THR A 264 -12.25 -2.49 3.33
C THR A 264 -11.71 -2.55 1.91
N ASN A 265 -10.67 -3.32 1.70
CA ASN A 265 -9.95 -3.55 0.44
C ASN A 265 -9.08 -4.79 0.58
N ILE A 266 -8.66 -5.33 -0.56
CA ILE A 266 -7.63 -6.37 -0.57
C ILE A 266 -6.36 -5.84 -1.25
N HIS A 267 -5.20 -6.29 -0.79
CA HIS A 267 -3.96 -6.14 -1.54
C HIS A 267 -3.71 -7.43 -2.34
N VAL A 268 -3.54 -7.30 -3.64
CA VAL A 268 -3.12 -8.39 -4.51
C VAL A 268 -1.62 -8.30 -4.70
N LYS A 269 -0.96 -9.37 -4.28
CA LYS A 269 0.48 -9.57 -4.29
C LYS A 269 0.76 -11.02 -4.61
N ASP A 270 1.65 -11.29 -5.55
CA ASP A 270 2.03 -12.66 -5.86
C ASP A 270 3.25 -13.08 -5.05
N ARG A 271 3.17 -14.24 -4.43
CA ARG A 271 4.23 -14.77 -3.57
C ARG A 271 4.36 -16.29 -3.73
N LYS A 272 5.57 -16.77 -3.51
CA LYS A 272 5.80 -18.20 -3.30
C LYS A 272 5.30 -18.65 -1.93
N LYS A 273 4.85 -19.91 -1.84
CA LYS A 273 4.46 -20.58 -0.59
C LYS A 273 5.54 -20.49 0.49
N ASP A 274 5.18 -20.86 1.70
CA ASP A 274 6.09 -21.05 2.83
C ASP A 274 6.94 -19.81 3.11
N ARG A 275 6.28 -18.64 3.15
CA ARG A 275 6.89 -17.31 3.32
C ARG A 275 7.93 -16.99 2.23
N GLY A 276 7.74 -17.57 1.04
CA GLY A 276 8.64 -17.38 -0.10
C GLY A 276 8.64 -15.94 -0.64
N ALA A 277 9.41 -15.74 -1.71
CA ALA A 277 9.64 -14.43 -2.30
C ALA A 277 8.36 -13.83 -2.90
N GLU A 278 8.30 -12.51 -2.95
CA GLU A 278 7.40 -11.74 -3.81
C GLU A 278 7.84 -11.94 -5.27
N MET A 279 6.88 -12.18 -6.14
CA MET A 279 7.09 -12.51 -7.56
C MET A 279 6.30 -11.56 -8.45
N PRO A 280 6.68 -11.37 -9.72
CA PRO A 280 5.79 -10.79 -10.72
C PRO A 280 4.47 -11.56 -10.78
N PHE A 281 3.37 -10.86 -11.09
CA PHE A 281 2.05 -11.48 -11.12
C PHE A 281 1.97 -12.62 -12.15
N GLY A 282 1.53 -13.79 -11.69
CA GLY A 282 1.47 -15.03 -12.46
C GLY A 282 2.71 -15.91 -12.35
N GLU A 283 3.77 -15.47 -11.69
CA GLU A 283 5.00 -16.26 -11.46
C GLU A 283 5.10 -16.81 -10.04
N GLY A 284 4.21 -16.36 -9.13
CA GLY A 284 4.10 -16.86 -7.76
C GLY A 284 3.23 -18.11 -7.65
N ASP A 285 2.76 -18.34 -6.44
CA ASP A 285 1.86 -19.45 -6.11
C ASP A 285 0.53 -18.94 -5.53
N THR A 286 0.38 -17.62 -5.34
CA THR A 286 -0.85 -17.01 -4.82
C THR A 286 -1.98 -17.19 -5.83
N PRO A 287 -3.17 -17.66 -5.44
CA PRO A 287 -4.29 -17.89 -6.36
C PRO A 287 -4.96 -16.58 -6.79
N LEU A 288 -4.18 -15.66 -7.41
CA LEU A 288 -4.62 -14.31 -7.77
C LEU A 288 -5.80 -14.33 -8.73
N LYS A 289 -5.78 -15.21 -9.74
CA LYS A 289 -6.85 -15.32 -10.72
C LYS A 289 -8.17 -15.74 -10.05
N GLU A 290 -8.10 -16.74 -9.19
CA GLU A 290 -9.26 -17.27 -8.47
C GLU A 290 -9.83 -16.23 -7.50
N VAL A 291 -8.97 -15.46 -6.82
CA VAL A 291 -9.36 -14.33 -5.96
C VAL A 291 -10.09 -13.26 -6.78
N LEU A 292 -9.51 -12.83 -7.92
CA LEU A 292 -10.11 -11.83 -8.79
C LEU A 292 -11.47 -12.29 -9.34
N GLN A 293 -11.55 -13.55 -9.79
CA GLN A 293 -12.80 -14.13 -10.26
C GLN A 293 -13.85 -14.28 -9.15
N LEU A 294 -13.44 -14.56 -7.91
CA LEU A 294 -14.34 -14.54 -6.76
C LEU A 294 -14.93 -13.15 -6.53
N VAL A 295 -14.08 -12.11 -6.48
CA VAL A 295 -14.53 -10.71 -6.30
C VAL A 295 -15.53 -10.32 -7.39
N LYS A 296 -15.25 -10.67 -8.67
CA LYS A 296 -16.14 -10.43 -9.81
C LYS A 296 -17.48 -11.16 -9.65
N LYS A 297 -17.42 -12.46 -9.35
CA LYS A 297 -18.62 -13.34 -9.27
C LYS A 297 -19.56 -12.91 -8.15
N GLU A 298 -19.01 -12.68 -6.96
CA GLU A 298 -19.78 -12.33 -5.77
C GLU A 298 -20.11 -10.82 -5.71
N LYS A 299 -19.59 -10.03 -6.65
CA LYS A 299 -19.77 -8.57 -6.73
C LYS A 299 -19.38 -7.84 -5.45
N TYR A 300 -18.28 -8.24 -4.84
CA TYR A 300 -17.78 -7.56 -3.65
C TYR A 300 -17.42 -6.11 -3.96
N ASP A 301 -17.92 -5.17 -3.15
CA ASP A 301 -17.79 -3.72 -3.35
C ASP A 301 -16.58 -3.13 -2.58
N PHE A 302 -15.47 -3.82 -2.56
CA PHE A 302 -14.22 -3.28 -2.07
C PHE A 302 -13.16 -3.25 -3.18
N PRO A 303 -12.24 -2.26 -3.18
CA PRO A 303 -11.22 -2.20 -4.21
C PRO A 303 -10.15 -3.29 -4.04
N VAL A 304 -9.61 -3.68 -5.19
CA VAL A 304 -8.46 -4.59 -5.33
C VAL A 304 -7.24 -3.74 -5.58
N CYS A 305 -6.39 -3.60 -4.56
CA CYS A 305 -5.19 -2.77 -4.62
C CYS A 305 -3.99 -3.60 -5.09
N ILE A 306 -3.42 -3.24 -6.22
CA ILE A 306 -2.16 -3.82 -6.71
C ILE A 306 -1.04 -3.37 -5.77
N GLU A 307 -0.26 -4.32 -5.26
CA GLU A 307 0.97 -4.04 -4.52
C GLU A 307 2.10 -4.93 -5.04
N TYR A 308 3.03 -4.33 -5.77
CA TYR A 308 4.23 -4.98 -6.27
C TYR A 308 5.38 -4.00 -6.41
N VAL A 309 6.58 -4.45 -6.08
CA VAL A 309 7.81 -3.66 -6.20
C VAL A 309 8.86 -4.47 -6.94
N GLY A 310 9.13 -4.07 -8.17
CA GLY A 310 10.12 -4.71 -9.03
C GLY A 310 11.26 -3.78 -9.46
N PRO A 311 12.22 -4.29 -10.24
CA PRO A 311 13.42 -3.56 -10.64
C PRO A 311 13.18 -2.47 -11.70
N ASP A 312 12.12 -2.61 -12.52
CA ASP A 312 11.90 -1.77 -13.71
C ASP A 312 11.14 -0.47 -13.39
N GLY A 313 10.80 -0.30 -12.13
CA GLY A 313 10.13 0.88 -11.60
C GLY A 313 8.60 0.86 -11.71
N PRO A 314 7.92 1.72 -10.92
CA PRO A 314 6.48 1.59 -10.69
C PRO A 314 5.62 1.68 -11.95
N ALA A 315 5.98 2.51 -12.92
CA ALA A 315 5.18 2.67 -14.14
C ALA A 315 5.14 1.39 -14.99
N VAL A 316 6.27 0.68 -15.07
CA VAL A 316 6.37 -0.60 -15.82
C VAL A 316 5.71 -1.71 -15.02
N GLU A 317 6.09 -1.84 -13.76
CA GLU A 317 5.63 -2.92 -12.88
C GLU A 317 4.11 -2.88 -12.64
N LEU A 318 3.56 -1.71 -12.33
CA LEU A 318 2.11 -1.55 -12.15
C LEU A 318 1.34 -1.81 -13.44
N LYS A 319 1.91 -1.42 -14.60
CA LYS A 319 1.27 -1.72 -15.89
C LYS A 319 1.17 -3.22 -16.11
N GLN A 320 2.25 -3.97 -15.87
CA GLN A 320 2.27 -5.43 -16.02
C GLN A 320 1.28 -6.10 -15.07
N CYS A 321 1.27 -5.70 -13.79
CA CYS A 321 0.31 -6.21 -12.81
C CYS A 321 -1.14 -5.90 -13.21
N PHE A 322 -1.40 -4.68 -13.70
CA PHE A 322 -2.75 -4.27 -14.12
C PHE A 322 -3.21 -5.04 -15.37
N ASP A 323 -2.30 -5.28 -16.34
CA ASP A 323 -2.60 -6.08 -17.52
C ASP A 323 -2.88 -7.55 -17.16
N TYR A 324 -2.14 -8.12 -16.20
CA TYR A 324 -2.46 -9.43 -15.62
C TYR A 324 -3.87 -9.46 -15.02
N CYS A 325 -4.23 -8.46 -14.21
CA CYS A 325 -5.56 -8.39 -13.60
C CYS A 325 -6.67 -8.29 -14.67
N LYS A 326 -6.47 -7.51 -15.74
CA LYS A 326 -7.40 -7.44 -16.87
C LYS A 326 -7.61 -8.81 -17.50
N ALA A 327 -6.51 -9.53 -17.80
CA ALA A 327 -6.57 -10.85 -18.38
C ALA A 327 -7.23 -11.87 -17.45
N ALA A 328 -6.96 -11.79 -16.15
CA ALA A 328 -7.58 -12.66 -15.15
C ALA A 328 -9.09 -12.40 -14.97
N LEU A 329 -9.56 -11.18 -15.23
CA LEU A 329 -10.97 -10.78 -15.14
C LEU A 329 -11.74 -10.92 -16.47
N ALA A 330 -11.06 -11.12 -17.58
CA ALA A 330 -11.69 -11.38 -18.86
C ALA A 330 -12.46 -12.70 -18.82
#